data_f3bceec63268f027206f436b3d745822
#
_entry.id   f3bceec63268f027206f436b3d745822
#
_cell.length_a   1.000
_cell.length_b   1.000
_cell.length_c   1.000
_cell.angle_alpha   90.00
_cell.angle_beta   90.00
_cell.angle_gamma   90.00
#
_symmetry.space_group_name_H-M   'P 1'
#
loop_
_entity.id
_entity.type
_entity.pdbx_description
1 polymer ?
#
loop_
_entity_poly.entity_id
_entity_poly.type
_entity_poly.pdbx_seq_one_letter_code
_entity_poly.pdbx_strand_id
1 'polypeptide(L)'
;MTYRDPSFEMLARAIVFQQLSTKAARTIYGRLEEAAGGPLTPQSIQNLSVGEMRRAGLSRQKLGYIRDLAEHAISGKVDFALLPSMSDEQVIESLTDIKGVGVWTAHMFLIFSLRRPNVLPVGDLGVRMAIQRAYKKRKLPTPKQIEQIAKGWHPYCSYAAWYLWRSLEGPKEESGVKKPKRKRALKSRTKET
;
A
#
# COMPACT_ATOMS: atom_id res chain seq x y z
N MET A 1 -4.95 -11.12 6.39
CA MET A 1 -3.91 -10.40 5.63
C MET A 1 -3.57 -11.18 4.38
N THR A 2 -3.32 -10.50 3.25
CA THR A 2 -2.79 -11.14 2.04
C THR A 2 -1.31 -10.83 1.97
N TYR A 3 -0.48 -11.85 1.98
CA TYR A 3 0.97 -11.71 1.94
C TYR A 3 1.49 -11.93 0.51
N ARG A 4 2.67 -11.39 0.24
CA ARG A 4 3.43 -11.57 -1.01
C ARG A 4 4.87 -11.85 -0.65
N ASP A 5 5.57 -12.58 -1.51
CA ASP A 5 6.98 -12.85 -1.25
C ASP A 5 7.82 -11.56 -1.38
N PRO A 6 8.85 -11.43 -0.53
CA PRO A 6 9.75 -10.29 -0.58
C PRO A 6 10.59 -10.36 -1.85
N SER A 7 10.29 -9.50 -2.82
CA SER A 7 10.93 -9.54 -4.12
C SER A 7 11.09 -8.15 -4.72
N PHE A 8 11.99 -8.04 -5.66
CA PHE A 8 12.16 -6.88 -6.54
C PHE A 8 10.83 -6.48 -7.18
N GLU A 9 10.09 -7.45 -7.73
CA GLU A 9 8.81 -7.24 -8.40
C GLU A 9 7.79 -6.58 -7.46
N MET A 10 7.73 -7.04 -6.21
CA MET A 10 6.82 -6.46 -5.22
C MET A 10 7.09 -4.97 -4.97
N LEU A 11 8.37 -4.59 -4.88
CA LEU A 11 8.74 -3.20 -4.65
C LEU A 11 8.57 -2.35 -5.92
N ALA A 12 8.90 -2.89 -7.09
CA ALA A 12 8.62 -2.26 -8.38
C ALA A 12 7.12 -1.98 -8.56
N ARG A 13 6.30 -2.97 -8.22
CA ARG A 13 4.84 -2.81 -8.21
C ARG A 13 4.40 -1.71 -7.24
N ALA A 14 4.94 -1.67 -6.03
CA ALA A 14 4.60 -0.64 -5.06
C ALA A 14 4.89 0.76 -5.62
N ILE A 15 6.04 0.97 -6.27
CA ILE A 15 6.40 2.25 -6.91
C ILE A 15 5.42 2.61 -8.04
N VAL A 16 5.06 1.66 -8.90
CA VAL A 16 4.12 1.93 -10.00
C VAL A 16 2.75 2.34 -9.46
N PHE A 17 2.31 1.74 -8.37
CA PHE A 17 0.98 1.98 -7.79
C PHE A 17 0.86 3.26 -6.98
N GLN A 18 1.97 3.92 -6.60
CA GLN A 18 1.92 5.19 -5.86
C GLN A 18 1.07 6.25 -6.59
N GLN A 19 0.16 6.90 -5.84
CA GLN A 19 -0.67 8.02 -6.33
C GLN A 19 -1.51 7.73 -7.59
N LEU A 20 -1.85 6.47 -7.84
CA LEU A 20 -2.70 6.07 -8.97
C LEU A 20 -3.90 5.26 -8.47
N SER A 21 -4.99 5.30 -9.24
CA SER A 21 -6.07 4.32 -9.03
C SER A 21 -5.56 2.92 -9.35
N THR A 22 -6.11 1.92 -8.66
CA THR A 22 -5.76 0.50 -8.86
C THR A 22 -5.89 0.08 -10.33
N LYS A 23 -6.93 0.58 -11.03
CA LYS A 23 -7.15 0.28 -12.46
C LYS A 23 -6.01 0.83 -13.33
N ALA A 24 -5.68 2.12 -13.18
CA ALA A 24 -4.62 2.76 -13.95
C ALA A 24 -3.25 2.12 -13.66
N ALA A 25 -2.94 1.86 -12.38
CA ALA A 25 -1.69 1.24 -11.99
C ALA A 25 -1.53 -0.19 -12.56
N ARG A 26 -2.61 -1.00 -12.57
CA ARG A 26 -2.59 -2.33 -13.19
C ARG A 26 -2.33 -2.27 -14.68
N THR A 27 -2.95 -1.32 -15.39
CA THR A 27 -2.75 -1.14 -16.83
C THR A 27 -1.29 -0.77 -17.15
N ILE A 28 -0.71 0.17 -16.38
CA ILE A 28 0.69 0.59 -16.57
C ILE A 28 1.62 -0.57 -16.24
N TYR A 29 1.38 -1.28 -15.15
CA TYR A 29 2.21 -2.40 -14.73
C TYR A 29 2.20 -3.53 -15.75
N GLY A 30 1.03 -3.94 -16.26
CA GLY A 30 0.91 -4.97 -17.30
C GLY A 30 1.61 -4.60 -18.61
N ARG A 31 1.52 -3.32 -19.05
CA ARG A 31 2.26 -2.84 -20.21
C ARG A 31 3.78 -2.85 -20.00
N LEU A 32 4.22 -2.61 -18.76
CA LEU A 32 5.63 -2.66 -18.43
C LEU A 32 6.14 -4.10 -18.44
N GLU A 33 5.36 -5.07 -17.95
CA GLU A 33 5.65 -6.51 -18.04
C GLU A 33 5.69 -6.97 -19.51
N GLU A 34 4.74 -6.54 -20.34
CA GLU A 34 4.70 -6.84 -21.76
C GLU A 34 5.96 -6.31 -22.47
N ALA A 35 6.35 -5.07 -22.21
CA ALA A 35 7.55 -4.47 -22.76
C ALA A 35 8.85 -5.17 -22.28
N ALA A 36 8.84 -5.72 -21.07
CA ALA A 36 9.95 -6.47 -20.49
C ALA A 36 10.03 -7.92 -20.96
N GLY A 37 9.01 -8.41 -21.66
CA GLY A 37 8.93 -9.80 -22.13
C GLY A 37 8.52 -10.80 -21.02
N GLY A 38 7.95 -10.31 -19.89
CA GLY A 38 7.52 -11.14 -18.76
C GLY A 38 7.61 -10.42 -17.41
N PRO A 39 7.69 -11.18 -16.31
CA PRO A 39 7.80 -10.62 -14.96
C PRO A 39 8.99 -9.65 -14.85
N LEU A 40 8.78 -8.58 -14.08
CA LEU A 40 9.81 -7.56 -13.92
C LEU A 40 10.99 -8.08 -13.10
N THR A 41 12.17 -8.06 -13.68
CA THR A 41 13.45 -8.32 -13.01
C THR A 41 14.33 -7.08 -13.07
N PRO A 42 15.37 -6.98 -12.21
CA PRO A 42 16.34 -5.88 -12.33
C PRO A 42 16.94 -5.77 -13.72
N GLN A 43 17.31 -6.89 -14.35
CA GLN A 43 17.89 -6.95 -15.68
C GLN A 43 16.90 -6.53 -16.77
N SER A 44 15.64 -6.99 -16.70
CA SER A 44 14.63 -6.60 -17.69
C SER A 44 14.36 -5.09 -17.65
N ILE A 45 14.33 -4.48 -16.45
CA ILE A 45 14.19 -3.03 -16.30
C ILE A 45 15.39 -2.28 -16.86
N GLN A 46 16.60 -2.78 -16.67
CA GLN A 46 17.82 -2.16 -17.19
C GLN A 46 17.85 -2.17 -18.72
N ASN A 47 17.35 -3.25 -19.35
CA ASN A 47 17.30 -3.42 -20.80
C ASN A 47 16.22 -2.57 -21.47
N LEU A 48 15.16 -2.17 -20.76
CA LEU A 48 14.12 -1.31 -21.33
C LEU A 48 14.65 0.11 -21.61
N SER A 49 14.39 0.60 -22.81
CA SER A 49 14.66 2.00 -23.16
C SER A 49 13.72 2.95 -22.39
N VAL A 50 14.14 4.21 -22.25
CA VAL A 50 13.30 5.28 -21.71
C VAL A 50 11.98 5.41 -22.48
N GLY A 51 12.05 5.25 -23.82
CA GLY A 51 10.89 5.33 -24.70
C GLY A 51 9.86 4.24 -24.41
N GLU A 52 10.28 2.99 -24.20
CA GLU A 52 9.40 1.86 -23.87
C GLU A 52 8.73 2.05 -22.52
N MET A 53 9.50 2.40 -21.50
CA MET A 53 8.97 2.67 -20.16
C MET A 53 7.94 3.84 -20.17
N ARG A 54 8.19 4.87 -20.98
CA ARG A 54 7.27 5.99 -21.15
C ARG A 54 6.00 5.58 -21.91
N ARG A 55 6.11 4.75 -22.97
CA ARG A 55 4.95 4.20 -23.68
C ARG A 55 4.10 3.29 -22.80
N ALA A 56 4.71 2.56 -21.88
CA ALA A 56 3.99 1.79 -20.87
C ALA A 56 3.16 2.68 -19.92
N GLY A 57 3.47 3.98 -19.83
CA GLY A 57 2.73 4.97 -19.05
C GLY A 57 3.43 5.45 -17.78
N LEU A 58 4.70 5.14 -17.58
CA LEU A 58 5.45 5.64 -16.41
C LEU A 58 5.71 7.16 -16.54
N SER A 59 5.52 7.89 -15.44
CA SER A 59 6.01 9.27 -15.33
C SER A 59 7.53 9.30 -15.34
N ARG A 60 8.14 10.46 -15.67
CA ARG A 60 9.60 10.61 -15.59
C ARG A 60 10.15 10.24 -14.22
N GLN A 61 9.45 10.67 -13.18
CA GLN A 61 9.83 10.41 -11.80
C GLN A 61 9.80 8.91 -11.47
N LYS A 62 8.72 8.21 -11.76
CA LYS A 62 8.60 6.76 -11.51
C LYS A 62 9.58 5.93 -12.35
N LEU A 63 9.86 6.36 -13.58
CA LEU A 63 10.90 5.75 -14.39
C LEU A 63 12.26 5.83 -13.69
N GLY A 64 12.61 7.01 -13.14
CA GLY A 64 13.82 7.17 -12.35
C GLY A 64 13.84 6.26 -11.12
N TYR A 65 12.73 6.12 -10.42
CA TYR A 65 12.62 5.28 -9.23
C TYR A 65 12.77 3.78 -9.55
N ILE A 66 12.13 3.32 -10.61
CA ILE A 66 12.21 1.91 -11.03
C ILE A 66 13.63 1.54 -11.50
N ARG A 67 14.33 2.46 -12.19
CA ARG A 67 15.74 2.25 -12.57
C ARG A 67 16.67 2.25 -11.37
N ASP A 68 16.48 3.16 -10.45
CA ASP A 68 17.26 3.23 -9.21
C ASP A 68 17.08 1.95 -8.37
N LEU A 69 15.85 1.43 -8.27
CA LEU A 69 15.57 0.13 -7.65
C LEU A 69 16.32 -1.01 -8.35
N ALA A 70 16.31 -1.03 -9.70
CA ALA A 70 17.02 -2.05 -10.46
C ALA A 70 18.53 -1.97 -10.24
N GLU A 71 19.11 -0.77 -10.20
CA GLU A 71 20.51 -0.53 -9.91
C GLU A 71 20.92 -1.03 -8.53
N HIS A 72 20.10 -0.73 -7.49
CA HIS A 72 20.34 -1.20 -6.12
C HIS A 72 20.34 -2.74 -6.04
N ALA A 73 19.43 -3.40 -6.77
CA ALA A 73 19.37 -4.85 -6.81
C ALA A 73 20.56 -5.47 -7.56
N ILE A 74 20.96 -4.90 -8.70
CA ILE A 74 22.07 -5.42 -9.52
C ILE A 74 23.42 -5.21 -8.84
N SER A 75 23.61 -4.04 -8.20
CA SER A 75 24.85 -3.73 -7.48
C SER A 75 24.99 -4.47 -6.14
N GLY A 76 23.95 -5.20 -5.70
CA GLY A 76 23.93 -5.88 -4.41
C GLY A 76 23.75 -4.97 -3.20
N LYS A 77 23.45 -3.66 -3.40
CA LYS A 77 23.09 -2.77 -2.30
C LYS A 77 21.81 -3.21 -1.61
N VAL A 78 20.88 -3.79 -2.35
CA VAL A 78 19.67 -4.44 -1.82
C VAL A 78 19.62 -5.86 -2.33
N ASP A 79 19.84 -6.80 -1.42
CA ASP A 79 19.67 -8.24 -1.68
C ASP A 79 18.36 -8.71 -1.05
N PHE A 80 17.35 -8.96 -1.88
CA PHE A 80 16.03 -9.40 -1.44
C PHE A 80 16.05 -10.76 -0.73
N ALA A 81 17.06 -11.60 -0.97
CA ALA A 81 17.22 -12.87 -0.28
C ALA A 81 17.73 -12.70 1.16
N LEU A 82 18.47 -11.63 1.44
CA LEU A 82 19.01 -11.32 2.77
C LEU A 82 18.02 -10.53 3.64
N LEU A 83 17.08 -9.77 3.07
CA LEU A 83 16.13 -8.94 3.83
C LEU A 83 15.38 -9.70 4.94
N PRO A 84 14.96 -10.98 4.77
CA PRO A 84 14.31 -11.73 5.84
C PRO A 84 15.17 -11.92 7.11
N SER A 85 16.50 -11.94 6.97
CA SER A 85 17.45 -12.13 8.10
C SER A 85 17.86 -10.83 8.78
N MET A 86 17.54 -9.67 8.18
CA MET A 86 17.86 -8.35 8.73
C MET A 86 16.89 -7.92 9.83
N SER A 87 17.29 -6.99 10.70
CA SER A 87 16.37 -6.30 11.60
C SER A 87 15.42 -5.38 10.84
N ASP A 88 14.31 -4.97 11.47
CA ASP A 88 13.35 -4.07 10.85
C ASP A 88 13.99 -2.71 10.50
N GLU A 89 14.87 -2.20 11.36
CA GLU A 89 15.62 -0.96 11.15
C GLU A 89 16.57 -1.07 9.95
N GLN A 90 17.30 -2.18 9.85
CA GLN A 90 18.21 -2.44 8.72
C GLN A 90 17.45 -2.54 7.39
N VAL A 91 16.27 -3.19 7.40
CA VAL A 91 15.40 -3.25 6.20
C VAL A 91 14.90 -1.86 5.83
N ILE A 92 14.47 -1.04 6.80
CA ILE A 92 14.01 0.33 6.54
C ILE A 92 15.14 1.15 5.95
N GLU A 93 16.33 1.12 6.52
CA GLU A 93 17.50 1.84 6.04
C GLU A 93 17.84 1.42 4.61
N SER A 94 17.97 0.12 4.34
CA SER A 94 18.29 -0.42 3.04
C SER A 94 17.26 -0.03 1.96
N LEU A 95 15.95 -0.11 2.28
CA LEU A 95 14.91 0.19 1.30
C LEU A 95 14.72 1.68 1.09
N THR A 96 14.95 2.53 2.09
CA THR A 96 14.78 3.99 1.96
C THR A 96 15.94 4.67 1.24
N ASP A 97 17.06 4.00 1.00
CA ASP A 97 18.13 4.46 0.10
C ASP A 97 17.65 4.51 -1.36
N ILE A 98 16.67 3.69 -1.72
CA ILE A 98 16.09 3.65 -3.07
C ILE A 98 15.20 4.88 -3.29
N LYS A 99 15.46 5.62 -4.36
CA LYS A 99 14.65 6.80 -4.75
C LYS A 99 13.18 6.43 -4.90
N GLY A 100 12.32 7.19 -4.24
CA GLY A 100 10.87 6.97 -4.27
C GLY A 100 10.35 5.93 -3.30
N VAL A 101 11.21 5.29 -2.53
CA VAL A 101 10.83 4.39 -1.44
C VAL A 101 11.01 5.14 -0.11
N GLY A 102 9.91 5.51 0.53
CA GLY A 102 9.93 6.13 1.85
C GLY A 102 9.66 5.13 2.96
N VAL A 103 9.83 5.58 4.21
CA VAL A 103 9.58 4.77 5.43
C VAL A 103 8.22 4.09 5.42
N TRP A 104 7.18 4.76 4.91
CA TRP A 104 5.85 4.15 4.79
C TRP A 104 5.86 2.92 3.85
N THR A 105 6.54 3.02 2.70
CA THR A 105 6.67 1.89 1.75
C THR A 105 7.47 0.74 2.37
N ALA A 106 8.55 1.06 3.09
CA ALA A 106 9.35 0.08 3.83
C ALA A 106 8.51 -0.63 4.92
N HIS A 107 7.69 0.11 5.69
CA HIS A 107 6.76 -0.49 6.65
C HIS A 107 5.76 -1.43 5.97
N MET A 108 5.20 -1.05 4.80
CA MET A 108 4.30 -1.95 4.05
C MET A 108 5.02 -3.20 3.56
N PHE A 109 6.28 -3.10 3.17
CA PHE A 109 7.11 -4.24 2.80
C PHE A 109 7.38 -5.17 4.00
N LEU A 110 7.74 -4.62 5.14
CA LEU A 110 7.91 -5.37 6.39
C LEU A 110 6.64 -6.15 6.77
N ILE A 111 5.47 -5.49 6.74
CA ILE A 111 4.19 -6.08 7.14
C ILE A 111 3.73 -7.15 6.14
N PHE A 112 3.68 -6.82 4.84
CA PHE A 112 3.01 -7.64 3.85
C PHE A 112 3.93 -8.58 3.08
N SER A 113 5.23 -8.33 3.06
CA SER A 113 6.21 -9.19 2.40
C SER A 113 7.05 -9.98 3.41
N LEU A 114 7.67 -9.31 4.37
CA LEU A 114 8.46 -9.99 5.39
C LEU A 114 7.63 -10.55 6.56
N ARG A 115 6.32 -10.27 6.60
CA ARG A 115 5.37 -10.78 7.60
C ARG A 115 5.76 -10.44 9.03
N ARG A 116 6.43 -9.29 9.23
CA ARG A 116 6.87 -8.85 10.55
C ARG A 116 5.66 -8.53 11.43
N PRO A 117 5.54 -9.11 12.63
CA PRO A 117 4.33 -8.98 13.45
C PRO A 117 4.22 -7.64 14.16
N ASN A 118 5.33 -6.93 14.35
CA ASN A 118 5.41 -5.80 15.27
C ASN A 118 5.82 -4.47 14.63
N VAL A 119 5.40 -4.21 13.41
CA VAL A 119 5.65 -2.93 12.73
C VAL A 119 4.50 -1.96 13.00
N LEU A 120 4.83 -0.76 13.47
CA LEU A 120 3.87 0.31 13.75
C LEU A 120 4.03 1.47 12.76
N PRO A 121 3.16 1.56 11.72
CA PRO A 121 3.25 2.62 10.71
C PRO A 121 2.63 3.94 11.23
N VAL A 122 3.30 4.62 12.15
CA VAL A 122 2.81 5.84 12.82
C VAL A 122 2.49 6.99 11.87
N GLY A 123 3.13 7.04 10.70
CA GLY A 123 2.87 8.02 9.64
C GLY A 123 1.70 7.69 8.73
N ASP A 124 1.14 6.47 8.82
CA ASP A 124 0.06 6.03 7.95
C ASP A 124 -1.24 6.77 8.24
N LEU A 125 -1.81 7.41 7.20
CA LEU A 125 -3.04 8.20 7.35
C LEU A 125 -4.22 7.32 7.75
N GLY A 126 -4.33 6.12 7.20
CA GLY A 126 -5.41 5.18 7.52
C GLY A 126 -5.36 4.76 8.99
N VAL A 127 -4.19 4.39 9.50
CA VAL A 127 -4.00 4.09 10.92
C VAL A 127 -4.37 5.28 11.79
N ARG A 128 -3.93 6.49 11.44
CA ARG A 128 -4.25 7.72 12.18
C ARG A 128 -5.75 8.00 12.20
N MET A 129 -6.43 7.88 11.05
CA MET A 129 -7.88 8.07 10.93
C MET A 129 -8.66 7.00 11.72
N ALA A 130 -8.24 5.75 11.65
CA ALA A 130 -8.88 4.67 12.39
C ALA A 130 -8.75 4.85 13.90
N ILE A 131 -7.57 5.25 14.39
CA ILE A 131 -7.35 5.58 15.80
C ILE A 131 -8.20 6.79 16.21
N GLN A 132 -8.24 7.85 15.38
CA GLN A 132 -9.10 9.00 15.65
C GLN A 132 -10.54 8.57 15.88
N ARG A 133 -11.07 7.72 15.02
CA ARG A 133 -12.45 7.21 15.09
C ARG A 133 -12.66 6.29 16.30
N ALA A 134 -11.81 5.29 16.49
CA ALA A 134 -11.96 4.27 17.53
C ALA A 134 -11.82 4.86 18.95
N TYR A 135 -10.88 5.79 19.12
CA TYR A 135 -10.61 6.44 20.41
C TYR A 135 -11.31 7.81 20.57
N LYS A 136 -12.27 8.14 19.67
CA LYS A 136 -13.09 9.37 19.69
C LYS A 136 -12.25 10.65 19.85
N LYS A 137 -11.09 10.72 19.19
CA LYS A 137 -10.20 11.88 19.26
C LYS A 137 -10.71 13.02 18.37
N ARG A 138 -10.60 14.27 18.87
CA ARG A 138 -11.03 15.47 18.11
C ARG A 138 -10.14 15.77 16.88
N LYS A 139 -8.84 15.43 16.96
CA LYS A 139 -7.85 15.65 15.88
C LYS A 139 -7.14 14.34 15.57
N LEU A 140 -6.55 14.27 14.37
CA LEU A 140 -5.68 13.16 14.00
C LEU A 140 -4.53 13.03 15.01
N PRO A 141 -4.28 11.85 15.56
CA PRO A 141 -3.21 11.65 16.54
C PRO A 141 -1.84 11.89 15.90
N THR A 142 -0.94 12.45 16.68
CA THR A 142 0.47 12.57 16.30
C THR A 142 1.18 11.21 16.39
N PRO A 143 2.35 11.02 15.72
CA PRO A 143 3.13 9.79 15.88
C PRO A 143 3.38 9.40 17.34
N LYS A 144 3.79 10.35 18.18
CA LYS A 144 3.99 10.16 19.62
C LYS A 144 2.76 9.65 20.36
N GLN A 145 1.58 10.17 20.00
CA GLN A 145 0.31 9.70 20.59
C GLN A 145 -0.05 8.29 20.14
N ILE A 146 0.29 7.93 18.89
CA ILE A 146 0.08 6.56 18.38
C ILE A 146 0.99 5.59 19.12
N GLU A 147 2.26 5.91 19.29
CA GLU A 147 3.21 5.10 20.06
C GLU A 147 2.72 4.84 21.50
N GLN A 148 2.18 5.86 22.17
CA GLN A 148 1.61 5.70 23.52
C GLN A 148 0.41 4.76 23.53
N ILE A 149 -0.49 4.88 22.54
CA ILE A 149 -1.65 3.99 22.41
C ILE A 149 -1.20 2.56 22.10
N ALA A 150 -0.20 2.42 21.26
CA ALA A 150 0.29 1.13 20.77
C ALA A 150 1.14 0.36 21.80
N LYS A 151 1.47 0.93 22.96
CA LYS A 151 2.24 0.21 23.99
C LYS A 151 1.63 -1.15 24.35
N GLY A 152 0.30 -1.24 24.41
CA GLY A 152 -0.40 -2.49 24.68
C GLY A 152 -0.59 -3.41 23.47
N TRP A 153 -0.14 -2.99 22.28
CA TRP A 153 -0.27 -3.80 21.07
C TRP A 153 0.97 -4.66 20.79
N HIS A 154 2.11 -4.32 21.42
CA HIS A 154 3.33 -5.10 21.27
C HIS A 154 3.16 -6.52 21.83
N PRO A 155 3.67 -7.53 21.12
CA PRO A 155 4.48 -7.49 19.90
C PRO A 155 3.63 -7.66 18.60
N TYR A 156 2.41 -7.18 18.54
CA TYR A 156 1.45 -7.44 17.45
C TYR A 156 0.98 -6.16 16.74
N CYS A 157 1.81 -5.13 16.65
CA CYS A 157 1.45 -3.83 16.05
C CYS A 157 0.99 -3.94 14.59
N SER A 158 1.56 -4.85 13.80
CA SER A 158 1.16 -5.08 12.40
C SER A 158 -0.28 -5.58 12.29
N TYR A 159 -0.68 -6.47 13.18
CA TYR A 159 -2.06 -6.98 13.24
C TYR A 159 -3.03 -5.88 13.70
N ALA A 160 -2.64 -5.11 14.71
CA ALA A 160 -3.43 -3.97 15.16
C ALA A 160 -3.64 -2.95 14.02
N ALA A 161 -2.58 -2.60 13.28
CA ALA A 161 -2.66 -1.73 12.10
C ALA A 161 -3.61 -2.31 11.04
N TRP A 162 -3.54 -3.62 10.78
CA TRP A 162 -4.43 -4.27 9.83
C TRP A 162 -5.91 -4.19 10.25
N TYR A 163 -6.23 -4.43 11.50
CA TYR A 163 -7.60 -4.28 12.02
C TYR A 163 -8.07 -2.82 11.95
N LEU A 164 -7.18 -1.88 12.21
CA LEU A 164 -7.48 -0.45 12.08
C LEU A 164 -7.85 -0.09 10.63
N TRP A 165 -7.09 -0.54 9.63
CA TRP A 165 -7.45 -0.34 8.22
C TRP A 165 -8.80 -0.97 7.88
N ARG A 166 -9.04 -2.21 8.33
CA ARG A 166 -10.32 -2.90 8.11
C ARG A 166 -11.51 -2.15 8.73
N SER A 167 -11.32 -1.49 9.87
CA SER A 167 -12.38 -0.71 10.52
C SER A 167 -12.83 0.52 9.73
N LEU A 168 -12.01 0.98 8.78
CA LEU A 168 -12.36 2.08 7.88
C LEU A 168 -13.13 1.60 6.64
N GLU A 169 -12.97 0.34 6.28
CA GLU A 169 -13.82 -0.28 5.25
C GLU A 169 -15.21 -0.42 5.86
N GLY A 170 -16.23 0.23 5.28
CA GLY A 170 -17.63 0.03 5.72
C GLY A 170 -18.04 -1.44 5.62
N PRO A 171 -19.17 -1.85 6.22
CA PRO A 171 -19.69 -3.19 6.04
C PRO A 171 -19.75 -3.47 4.54
N LYS A 172 -19.07 -4.54 4.10
CA LYS A 172 -19.23 -5.00 2.73
C LYS A 172 -20.71 -5.30 2.58
N GLU A 173 -21.42 -4.56 1.73
CA GLU A 173 -22.74 -4.97 1.31
C GLU A 173 -22.59 -6.39 0.76
N GLU A 174 -23.18 -7.36 1.45
CA GLU A 174 -23.33 -8.71 0.89
C GLU A 174 -24.08 -8.52 -0.42
N SER A 175 -23.38 -8.71 -1.52
CA SER A 175 -23.93 -8.60 -2.86
C SER A 175 -25.02 -9.65 -3.00
N GLY A 176 -26.28 -9.32 -2.70
CA GLY A 176 -27.40 -10.22 -2.83
C GLY A 176 -28.71 -9.80 -2.21
N VAL A 177 -28.75 -8.93 -1.23
CA VAL A 177 -30.04 -8.51 -0.63
C VAL A 177 -30.47 -7.15 -1.17
N LYS A 178 -31.34 -7.14 -2.18
CA LYS A 178 -32.04 -5.94 -2.64
C LYS A 178 -32.90 -5.41 -1.49
N LYS A 179 -32.54 -4.23 -0.93
CA LYS A 179 -33.42 -3.52 0.02
C LYS A 179 -34.80 -3.31 -0.59
N PRO A 180 -35.90 -3.68 0.10
CA PRO A 180 -37.24 -3.46 -0.41
C PRO A 180 -37.46 -1.95 -0.60
N LYS A 181 -37.90 -1.54 -1.79
CA LYS A 181 -38.24 -0.15 -2.09
C LYS A 181 -39.32 0.31 -1.12
N ARG A 182 -39.03 1.31 -0.26
CA ARG A 182 -40.03 2.00 0.56
C ARG A 182 -41.12 2.55 -0.37
N LYS A 183 -42.31 1.98 -0.30
CA LYS A 183 -43.49 2.50 -0.98
C LYS A 183 -43.76 3.92 -0.47
N ARG A 184 -43.73 4.88 -1.34
CA ARG A 184 -44.13 6.26 -1.09
C ARG A 184 -45.62 6.25 -0.70
N ALA A 185 -45.94 6.63 0.54
CA ALA A 185 -47.32 6.78 0.99
C ALA A 185 -47.98 7.87 0.17
N LEU A 186 -49.07 7.51 -0.53
CA LEU A 186 -49.94 8.41 -1.25
C LEU A 186 -50.65 9.28 -0.21
N LYS A 187 -50.39 10.58 -0.19
CA LYS A 187 -51.21 11.53 0.57
C LYS A 187 -52.59 11.66 -0.14
N SER A 188 -53.61 11.08 0.47
CA SER A 188 -55.00 11.33 0.11
C SER A 188 -55.30 12.78 0.38
N ARG A 189 -55.63 13.55 -0.68
CA ARG A 189 -56.28 14.86 -0.58
C ARG A 189 -57.77 14.60 -0.36
N THR A 190 -58.23 14.77 0.83
CA THR A 190 -59.66 15.00 1.07
C THR A 190 -59.97 16.45 0.72
N LYS A 191 -60.77 16.64 -0.28
CA LYS A 191 -61.52 17.90 -0.53
C LYS A 191 -62.80 17.82 0.33
N GLU A 192 -62.95 18.72 1.23
CA GLU A 192 -64.27 19.06 1.80
C GLU A 192 -64.82 20.26 1.03
N THR A 193 -66.11 20.14 0.77
CA THR A 193 -67.02 21.06 0.14
C THR A 193 -67.37 22.18 1.09
#